data_8b4477a2e6ec10396d98201d92df4465
#
_entry.id   8b4477a2e6ec10396d98201d92df4465
#
_cell.length_a   1.000
_cell.length_b   1.000
_cell.length_c   1.000
_cell.angle_alpha   90.00
_cell.angle_beta   90.00
_cell.angle_gamma   90.00
#
_symmetry.space_group_name_H-M   'P 1'
#
loop_
_entity.id
_entity.type
_entity.pdbx_description
1 polymer ?
#
loop_
_entity_poly.entity_id
_entity_poly.type
_entity_poly.pdbx_seq_one_letter_code
_entity_poly.pdbx_strand_id
1 'polypeptide(L)'
;ATEGFTAPADGVIARSAEATVILDLDGDRDERTGWVLFFFHVATEGRIAEGVEVKKGDLLGFPSCEGGRSTGTHIHVARRYNGEWIPAAGPLAFVLDGWVAEYSGIAYEGTLTKGSKVVPACRGCARAENQIIYTLPE
;
A
#
# COMPACT_ATOMS: atom_id res chain seq x y z
N ALA A 1 -12.21 11.70 -12.11
CA ALA A 1 -12.35 10.28 -11.77
C ALA A 1 -11.04 9.78 -11.15
N THR A 2 -11.17 8.99 -10.10
CA THR A 2 -10.02 8.42 -9.39
C THR A 2 -9.71 7.05 -9.97
N GLU A 3 -8.45 6.83 -10.30
CA GLU A 3 -8.02 5.52 -10.75
C GLU A 3 -7.98 4.54 -9.59
N GLY A 4 -8.31 3.27 -9.87
CA GLY A 4 -8.21 2.20 -8.89
C GLY A 4 -6.77 1.83 -8.59
N PHE A 5 -6.56 1.14 -7.47
CA PHE A 5 -5.26 0.57 -7.13
C PHE A 5 -5.31 -0.96 -7.22
N THR A 6 -4.16 -1.56 -7.47
CA THR A 6 -4.05 -2.98 -7.79
C THR A 6 -3.18 -3.73 -6.80
N ALA A 7 -3.34 -5.05 -6.76
CA ALA A 7 -2.55 -5.91 -5.90
C ALA A 7 -1.08 -5.89 -6.30
N PRO A 8 -0.14 -5.61 -5.38
CA PRO A 8 1.28 -5.65 -5.68
C PRO A 8 1.87 -7.07 -5.69
N ALA A 9 1.10 -8.05 -5.26
CA ALA A 9 1.51 -9.44 -5.18
C ALA A 9 0.28 -10.35 -5.17
N ASP A 10 0.49 -11.62 -5.45
CA ASP A 10 -0.55 -12.66 -5.33
C ASP A 10 -0.90 -12.85 -3.84
N GLY A 11 -2.14 -13.20 -3.57
CA GLY A 11 -2.59 -13.48 -2.21
C GLY A 11 -4.09 -13.70 -2.12
N VAL A 12 -4.59 -13.60 -0.89
CA VAL A 12 -6.03 -13.75 -0.58
C VAL A 12 -6.47 -12.54 0.24
N ILE A 13 -7.66 -12.04 -0.02
CA ILE A 13 -8.22 -10.93 0.76
C ILE A 13 -8.71 -11.49 2.11
N ALA A 14 -7.93 -11.22 3.15
CA ALA A 14 -8.22 -11.70 4.50
C ALA A 14 -9.35 -10.90 5.17
N ARG A 15 -9.48 -9.62 4.82
CA ARG A 15 -10.53 -8.74 5.33
C ARG A 15 -10.78 -7.58 4.38
N SER A 16 -12.04 -7.19 4.25
CA SER A 16 -12.45 -6.02 3.47
C SER A 16 -13.61 -5.34 4.20
N ALA A 17 -13.30 -4.33 5.01
CA ALA A 17 -14.28 -3.63 5.82
C ALA A 17 -13.71 -2.31 6.34
N GLU A 18 -14.60 -1.36 6.66
CA GLU A 18 -14.21 -0.09 7.31
C GLU A 18 -13.07 0.65 6.61
N ALA A 19 -13.19 0.80 5.30
CA ALA A 19 -12.19 1.46 4.45
C ALA A 19 -10.83 0.75 4.43
N THR A 20 -10.77 -0.52 4.82
CA THR A 20 -9.53 -1.30 4.88
C THR A 20 -9.64 -2.55 4.03
N VAL A 21 -8.62 -2.83 3.24
CA VAL A 21 -8.42 -4.10 2.54
C VAL A 21 -7.13 -4.71 3.04
N ILE A 22 -7.20 -5.99 3.44
CA ILE A 22 -6.04 -6.72 3.94
C ILE A 22 -5.73 -7.85 2.97
N LEU A 23 -4.52 -7.81 2.41
CA LEU A 23 -4.02 -8.82 1.48
C LEU A 23 -3.06 -9.75 2.22
N ASP A 24 -3.45 -11.01 2.36
CA ASP A 24 -2.64 -12.04 2.99
C ASP A 24 -1.80 -12.74 1.94
N LEU A 25 -0.48 -12.67 2.10
CA LEU A 25 0.45 -13.18 1.10
C LEU A 25 0.74 -14.68 1.27
N ASP A 26 0.49 -15.26 2.45
CA ASP A 26 0.74 -16.69 2.67
C ASP A 26 -0.50 -17.58 2.39
N GLY A 27 -1.64 -16.97 2.13
CA GLY A 27 -2.84 -17.67 1.68
C GLY A 27 -3.66 -18.36 2.78
N ASP A 28 -3.33 -18.18 4.06
CA ASP A 28 -4.05 -18.82 5.16
C ASP A 28 -5.27 -18.04 5.65
N ARG A 29 -5.49 -16.83 5.12
CA ARG A 29 -6.56 -15.90 5.50
C ARG A 29 -6.47 -15.40 6.94
N ASP A 30 -5.37 -15.63 7.62
CA ASP A 30 -5.15 -15.15 8.97
C ASP A 30 -4.19 -13.96 8.94
N GLU A 31 -4.70 -12.76 9.21
CA GLU A 31 -3.91 -11.54 9.19
C GLU A 31 -2.86 -11.48 10.32
N ARG A 32 -2.85 -12.48 11.21
CA ARG A 32 -1.90 -12.58 12.33
C ARG A 32 -0.68 -13.43 12.00
N THR A 33 -0.65 -14.07 10.84
CA THR A 33 0.42 -14.99 10.44
C THR A 33 1.02 -14.59 9.10
N GLY A 34 2.33 -14.71 8.99
CA GLY A 34 3.07 -14.41 7.76
C GLY A 34 3.04 -12.94 7.37
N TRP A 35 3.39 -12.68 6.13
CA TRP A 35 3.37 -11.32 5.57
C TRP A 35 1.97 -10.93 5.13
N VAL A 36 1.54 -9.75 5.56
CA VAL A 36 0.21 -9.20 5.29
C VAL A 36 0.36 -7.73 4.92
N LEU A 37 -0.34 -7.32 3.87
CA LEU A 37 -0.39 -5.91 3.44
C LEU A 37 -1.73 -5.29 3.80
N PHE A 38 -1.68 -4.11 4.41
CA PHE A 38 -2.85 -3.33 4.77
C PHE A 38 -2.97 -2.14 3.84
N PHE A 39 -4.15 -1.95 3.25
CA PHE A 39 -4.48 -0.78 2.43
C PHE A 39 -5.60 -0.02 3.12
N PHE A 40 -5.36 1.23 3.46
CA PHE A 40 -6.31 2.09 4.15
C PHE A 40 -6.87 3.17 3.23
N HIS A 41 -8.00 3.75 3.59
CA HIS A 41 -8.73 4.77 2.82
C HIS A 41 -9.29 4.22 1.51
N VAL A 42 -9.67 2.97 1.52
CA VAL A 42 -10.30 2.33 0.36
C VAL A 42 -11.79 2.65 0.36
N ALA A 43 -12.28 3.19 -0.74
CA ALA A 43 -13.70 3.50 -0.87
C ALA A 43 -14.56 2.26 -0.70
N THR A 44 -15.74 2.42 -0.12
CA THR A 44 -16.71 1.32 0.00
C THR A 44 -17.16 0.84 -1.37
N GLU A 45 -17.40 1.77 -2.29
CA GLU A 45 -17.81 1.43 -3.65
C GLU A 45 -16.66 0.81 -4.44
N GLY A 46 -16.92 -0.32 -5.07
CA GLY A 46 -15.94 -1.02 -5.90
C GLY A 46 -14.84 -1.76 -5.14
N ARG A 47 -14.96 -1.83 -3.81
CA ARG A 47 -13.95 -2.53 -3.01
C ARG A 47 -14.08 -4.05 -3.14
N ILE A 48 -12.94 -4.71 -3.32
CA ILE A 48 -12.88 -6.17 -3.43
C ILE A 48 -13.43 -6.83 -2.16
N ALA A 49 -14.07 -7.99 -2.32
CA ALA A 49 -14.66 -8.72 -1.20
C ALA A 49 -13.64 -9.59 -0.45
N GLU A 50 -13.91 -9.80 0.82
CA GLU A 50 -13.17 -10.76 1.64
C GLU A 50 -13.23 -12.16 1.04
N GLY A 51 -12.14 -12.90 1.13
CA GLY A 51 -12.04 -14.28 0.65
C GLY A 51 -11.65 -14.44 -0.81
N VAL A 52 -11.58 -13.35 -1.58
CA VAL A 52 -11.20 -13.41 -3.00
C VAL A 52 -9.70 -13.67 -3.13
N GLU A 53 -9.35 -14.64 -3.96
CA GLU A 53 -7.96 -14.85 -4.37
C GLU A 53 -7.60 -13.86 -5.45
N VAL A 54 -6.43 -13.22 -5.33
CA VAL A 54 -5.97 -12.23 -6.29
C VAL A 54 -4.59 -12.56 -6.82
N LYS A 55 -4.33 -12.08 -8.03
CA LYS A 55 -3.02 -12.10 -8.65
C LYS A 55 -2.47 -10.68 -8.70
N LYS A 56 -1.15 -10.55 -8.71
CA LYS A 56 -0.49 -9.26 -8.92
C LYS A 56 -1.14 -8.54 -10.11
N GLY A 57 -1.56 -7.31 -9.89
CA GLY A 57 -2.23 -6.49 -10.90
C GLY A 57 -3.75 -6.49 -10.85
N ASP A 58 -4.37 -7.38 -10.09
CA ASP A 58 -5.83 -7.39 -9.93
C ASP A 58 -6.31 -6.15 -9.18
N LEU A 59 -7.44 -5.60 -9.60
CA LEU A 59 -8.02 -4.41 -8.98
C LEU A 59 -8.51 -4.72 -7.56
N LEU A 60 -8.06 -3.93 -6.58
CA LEU A 60 -8.48 -4.06 -5.19
C LEU A 60 -9.56 -3.07 -4.78
N GLY A 61 -9.54 -1.89 -5.34
CA GLY A 61 -10.51 -0.84 -5.00
C GLY A 61 -10.05 0.53 -5.46
N PHE A 62 -10.64 1.56 -4.83
CA PHE A 62 -10.41 2.95 -5.21
C PHE A 62 -9.99 3.77 -3.99
N PRO A 63 -9.03 4.69 -4.17
CA PRO A 63 -8.64 5.60 -3.09
C PRO A 63 -9.80 6.52 -2.70
N SER A 64 -9.85 6.89 -1.43
CA SER A 64 -10.89 7.79 -0.91
C SER A 64 -10.39 8.53 0.33
N CYS A 65 -11.28 9.34 0.92
CA CYS A 65 -11.03 9.94 2.22
C CYS A 65 -11.75 9.18 3.35
N GLU A 66 -12.27 8.00 3.07
CA GLU A 66 -12.93 7.16 4.08
C GLU A 66 -11.92 6.59 5.08
N GLY A 67 -12.40 6.24 6.26
CA GLY A 67 -11.59 5.52 7.26
C GLY A 67 -10.64 6.37 8.07
N GLY A 68 -10.86 7.68 8.17
CA GLY A 68 -10.08 8.55 9.03
C GLY A 68 -9.70 9.86 8.38
N ARG A 69 -8.75 10.56 9.00
CA ARG A 69 -8.27 11.84 8.48
C ARG A 69 -7.45 11.66 7.22
N SER A 70 -7.79 12.46 6.21
CA SER A 70 -7.04 12.48 4.95
C SER A 70 -7.01 13.90 4.41
N THR A 71 -5.85 14.32 3.91
CA THR A 71 -5.69 15.62 3.24
C THR A 71 -6.02 15.54 1.76
N GLY A 72 -6.36 14.37 1.27
CA GLY A 72 -6.73 14.13 -0.13
C GLY A 72 -6.92 12.66 -0.39
N THR A 73 -7.36 12.33 -1.58
CA THR A 73 -7.60 10.96 -1.99
C THR A 73 -6.29 10.23 -2.20
N HIS A 74 -6.03 9.19 -1.40
CA HIS A 74 -4.82 8.37 -1.48
C HIS A 74 -5.04 7.01 -0.87
N ILE A 75 -4.09 6.10 -1.06
CA ILE A 75 -4.04 4.82 -0.36
C ILE A 75 -2.84 4.85 0.59
N HIS A 76 -3.10 4.55 1.85
CA HIS A 76 -2.07 4.35 2.86
C HIS A 76 -1.77 2.85 2.93
N VAL A 77 -0.51 2.47 2.75
CA VAL A 77 -0.06 1.07 2.74
C VAL A 77 0.80 0.81 3.96
N ALA A 78 0.51 -0.27 4.66
CA ALA A 78 1.32 -0.74 5.78
C ALA A 78 1.44 -2.26 5.70
N ARG A 79 2.36 -2.85 6.46
CA ARG A 79 2.56 -4.30 6.46
C ARG A 79 2.83 -4.84 7.84
N ARG A 80 2.42 -6.10 8.04
CA ARG A 80 2.71 -6.88 9.25
C ARG A 80 3.41 -8.18 8.89
N TYR A 81 4.20 -8.68 9.83
CA TYR A 81 4.73 -10.04 9.79
C TYR A 81 4.44 -10.70 11.14
N ASN A 82 3.70 -11.80 11.10
CA ASN A 82 3.25 -12.53 12.31
C ASN A 82 2.59 -11.61 13.34
N GLY A 83 1.73 -10.70 12.87
CA GLY A 83 0.96 -9.80 13.72
C GLY A 83 1.70 -8.54 14.17
N GLU A 84 2.96 -8.39 13.82
CA GLU A 84 3.75 -7.20 14.20
C GLU A 84 3.90 -6.24 13.04
N TRP A 85 3.72 -4.95 13.30
CA TRP A 85 3.94 -3.90 12.31
C TRP A 85 5.43 -3.84 11.97
N ILE A 86 5.73 -3.87 10.67
CA ILE A 86 7.09 -3.76 10.15
C ILE A 86 7.28 -2.37 9.56
N PRO A 87 8.27 -1.60 10.04
CA PRO A 87 8.54 -0.27 9.48
C PRO A 87 8.81 -0.31 7.98
N ALA A 88 8.41 0.73 7.28
CA ALA A 88 8.66 0.83 5.84
C ALA A 88 10.16 0.88 5.52
N ALA A 89 10.96 1.51 6.37
CA ALA A 89 12.41 1.59 6.24
C ALA A 89 13.10 0.69 7.27
N GLY A 90 14.40 0.53 7.15
CA GLY A 90 15.22 -0.26 8.08
C GLY A 90 15.68 -1.58 7.48
N PRO A 91 16.09 -2.55 8.34
CA PRO A 91 16.65 -3.83 7.87
C PRO A 91 15.74 -4.63 6.94
N LEU A 92 14.42 -4.51 7.11
CA LEU A 92 13.41 -5.15 6.27
C LEU A 92 12.65 -4.08 5.48
N ALA A 93 13.37 -3.21 4.79
CA ALA A 93 12.76 -2.10 4.06
C ALA A 93 11.67 -2.57 3.10
N PHE A 94 10.59 -1.79 3.02
CA PHE A 94 9.50 -2.04 2.08
C PHE A 94 9.99 -1.76 0.67
N VAL A 95 9.90 -2.76 -0.20
CA VAL A 95 10.28 -2.63 -1.60
C VAL A 95 9.04 -2.85 -2.45
N LEU A 96 8.66 -1.85 -3.23
CA LEU A 96 7.51 -1.92 -4.11
C LEU A 96 7.94 -1.50 -5.52
N ASP A 97 7.83 -2.42 -6.47
CA ASP A 97 8.29 -2.22 -7.84
C ASP A 97 9.74 -1.69 -7.89
N GLY A 98 10.61 -2.24 -7.04
CA GLY A 98 12.00 -1.82 -6.96
C GLY A 98 12.25 -0.52 -6.20
N TRP A 99 11.21 0.19 -5.77
CA TRP A 99 11.35 1.37 -4.94
C TRP A 99 11.54 0.96 -3.49
N VAL A 100 12.61 1.44 -2.87
CA VAL A 100 12.96 1.11 -1.49
C VAL A 100 12.64 2.29 -0.59
N ALA A 101 11.91 2.04 0.51
CA ALA A 101 11.58 3.06 1.48
C ALA A 101 12.78 3.33 2.41
N GLU A 102 13.09 4.60 2.62
CA GLU A 102 14.12 5.07 3.54
C GLU A 102 13.54 6.13 4.48
N TYR A 103 13.99 6.11 5.71
CA TYR A 103 13.50 7.00 6.76
C TYR A 103 14.62 7.93 7.24
N SER A 104 14.30 9.23 7.28
CA SER A 104 15.27 10.26 7.67
C SER A 104 15.40 10.47 9.17
N GLY A 105 14.55 9.82 9.98
CA GLY A 105 14.49 10.05 11.42
C GLY A 105 13.47 11.11 11.83
N ILE A 106 12.83 11.77 10.87
CA ILE A 106 11.82 12.80 11.09
C ILE A 106 10.47 12.29 10.58
N ALA A 107 9.42 12.37 11.42
CA ALA A 107 8.09 11.90 11.08
C ALA A 107 7.57 12.56 9.80
N TYR A 108 6.95 11.77 8.93
CA TYR A 108 6.41 12.17 7.62
C TYR A 108 7.47 12.65 6.62
N GLU A 109 8.73 12.46 6.93
CA GLU A 109 9.82 12.70 6.01
C GLU A 109 10.54 11.38 5.73
N GLY A 110 10.94 11.19 4.51
CA GLY A 110 11.62 10.00 4.05
C GLY A 110 11.68 10.01 2.54
N THR A 111 12.17 8.94 1.96
CA THR A 111 12.31 8.83 0.51
C THR A 111 11.92 7.45 0.02
N LEU A 112 11.58 7.38 -1.26
CA LEU A 112 11.57 6.13 -2.03
C LEU A 112 12.69 6.26 -3.07
N THR A 113 13.55 5.26 -3.13
CA THR A 113 14.68 5.25 -4.06
C THR A 113 14.63 4.04 -4.99
N LYS A 114 14.96 4.27 -6.26
CA LYS A 114 15.08 3.20 -7.25
C LYS A 114 16.24 3.55 -8.17
N GLY A 115 17.39 2.88 -7.98
CA GLY A 115 18.62 3.22 -8.68
C GLY A 115 19.07 4.64 -8.31
N SER A 116 19.22 5.52 -9.29
CA SER A 116 19.60 6.90 -9.07
C SER A 116 18.40 7.84 -8.83
N LYS A 117 17.18 7.32 -8.92
CA LYS A 117 15.95 8.11 -8.73
C LYS A 117 15.61 8.17 -7.26
N VAL A 118 15.26 9.36 -6.80
CA VAL A 118 14.86 9.61 -5.41
C VAL A 118 13.56 10.41 -5.41
N VAL A 119 12.54 9.89 -4.72
CA VAL A 119 11.27 10.59 -4.53
C VAL A 119 11.12 10.90 -3.05
N PRO A 120 11.19 12.19 -2.64
CA PRO A 120 11.01 12.55 -1.24
C PRO A 120 9.55 12.57 -0.86
N ALA A 121 9.28 12.32 0.42
CA ALA A 121 7.96 12.52 0.98
C ALA A 121 7.63 14.01 1.01
N CYS A 122 6.36 14.35 0.85
CA CYS A 122 5.89 15.72 0.94
C CYS A 122 4.80 15.82 1.99
N ARG A 123 5.19 16.26 3.19
CA ARG A 123 4.26 16.41 4.31
C ARG A 123 3.20 17.46 3.99
N GLY A 124 1.92 17.02 3.92
CA GLY A 124 0.79 17.91 3.68
C GLY A 124 0.73 18.55 2.31
N CYS A 125 1.46 18.02 1.32
CA CYS A 125 1.45 18.55 -0.04
C CYS A 125 1.44 17.43 -1.09
N ALA A 126 1.18 17.83 -2.34
CA ALA A 126 1.31 16.94 -3.48
C ALA A 126 2.02 17.72 -4.59
N ARG A 127 3.09 17.16 -5.13
CA ARG A 127 3.91 17.76 -6.18
C ARG A 127 4.27 16.73 -7.23
N ALA A 128 4.60 17.19 -8.42
CA ALA A 128 5.01 16.29 -9.50
C ALA A 128 6.21 15.42 -9.12
N GLU A 129 7.19 15.96 -8.39
CA GLU A 129 8.35 15.23 -7.93
C GLU A 129 8.06 14.16 -6.87
N ASN A 130 6.86 14.15 -6.31
CA ASN A 130 6.41 13.11 -5.37
C ASN A 130 5.64 11.98 -6.05
N GLN A 131 5.48 12.02 -7.36
CA GLN A 131 4.76 11.00 -8.11
C GLN A 131 5.70 9.91 -8.59
N ILE A 132 5.20 8.67 -8.49
CA ILE A 132 5.81 7.52 -9.13
C ILE A 132 4.78 6.95 -10.09
N ILE A 133 5.13 6.89 -11.36
CA ILE A 133 4.24 6.34 -12.39
C ILE A 133 4.77 4.97 -12.77
N TYR A 134 3.92 3.97 -12.59
CA TYR A 134 4.19 2.62 -13.04
C TYR A 134 3.65 2.44 -14.44
N THR A 135 4.51 2.04 -15.35
CA THR A 135 4.10 1.70 -16.71
C THR A 135 4.17 0.19 -16.86
N LEU A 136 3.07 -0.42 -17.26
CA LEU A 136 3.06 -1.85 -17.52
C LEU A 136 4.03 -2.16 -18.66
N PRO A 137 4.85 -3.21 -18.53
CA PRO A 137 5.68 -3.64 -19.64
C PRO A 137 4.81 -4.09 -20.81
N GLU A 138 5.22 -3.72 -22.00
CA GLU A 138 4.54 -4.13 -23.23
C GLU A 138 4.74 -5.62 -23.54
#